data_2f9f497349c6e6f87f3e2259278ba443
#
_entry.id   2f9f497349c6e6f87f3e2259278ba443
#
_cell.length_a   1.000
_cell.length_b   1.000
_cell.length_c   1.000
_cell.angle_alpha   90.00
_cell.angle_beta   90.00
_cell.angle_gamma   90.00
#
_symmetry.space_group_name_H-M   'P 1'
#
loop_
_entity.id
_entity.type
_entity.pdbx_description
1 polymer ?
#
loop_
_entity_poly.entity_id
_entity_poly.type
_entity_poly.pdbx_seq_one_letter_code
_entity_poly.pdbx_strand_id
1 'polypeptide(L)'
;MININKFIFSILTFLLISSASENSIQDFQGKAYYFSKSTLNLGSWGARMSEAQKKQMQSRLKNRLEKTFILSFNKDESIFEEEEKVDAISGATDSWGSNFSRGKQYKNVKENKLIQAQEFYGKRFLVKDELQNIKWKMASESKQIGKYM
;
A
#
# COMPACT_ATOMS: atom_id res chain seq x y z
N MET A 1 -32.87 8.30 -59.24
CA MET A 1 -33.31 9.14 -58.08
C MET A 1 -33.05 8.43 -56.79
N ILE A 2 -32.12 8.92 -56.02
CA ILE A 2 -31.81 8.37 -54.69
C ILE A 2 -32.96 8.77 -53.76
N ASN A 3 -33.64 7.77 -53.17
CA ASN A 3 -34.76 8.00 -52.27
C ASN A 3 -34.23 8.68 -50.97
N ILE A 4 -34.38 9.99 -50.92
CA ILE A 4 -33.96 10.85 -49.79
C ILE A 4 -34.44 10.29 -48.45
N ASN A 5 -35.63 9.73 -48.37
CA ASN A 5 -36.18 9.14 -47.16
C ASN A 5 -35.37 7.92 -46.66
N LYS A 6 -34.84 7.09 -47.56
CA LYS A 6 -34.00 5.95 -47.19
C LYS A 6 -32.62 6.39 -46.71
N PHE A 7 -32.11 7.48 -47.27
CA PHE A 7 -30.83 8.06 -46.87
C PHE A 7 -30.92 8.69 -45.47
N ILE A 8 -31.99 9.43 -45.19
CA ILE A 8 -32.27 10.05 -43.90
C ILE A 8 -32.46 8.95 -42.84
N PHE A 9 -33.16 7.87 -43.15
CA PHE A 9 -33.37 6.75 -42.22
C PHE A 9 -32.07 6.03 -41.91
N SER A 10 -31.17 5.85 -42.88
CA SER A 10 -29.86 5.26 -42.69
C SER A 10 -28.92 6.10 -41.78
N ILE A 11 -28.98 7.44 -41.96
CA ILE A 11 -28.20 8.36 -41.09
C ILE A 11 -28.73 8.35 -39.65
N LEU A 12 -30.07 8.30 -39.49
CA LEU A 12 -30.69 8.26 -38.16
C LEU A 12 -30.38 6.97 -37.39
N THR A 13 -30.35 5.82 -38.09
CA THR A 13 -29.92 4.54 -37.48
C THR A 13 -28.47 4.53 -37.12
N PHE A 14 -27.59 5.13 -37.91
CA PHE A 14 -26.16 5.23 -37.60
C PHE A 14 -25.90 6.13 -36.38
N LEU A 15 -26.66 7.21 -36.20
CA LEU A 15 -26.56 8.08 -35.02
C LEU A 15 -27.02 7.41 -33.72
N LEU A 16 -27.99 6.49 -33.79
CA LEU A 16 -28.47 5.75 -32.61
C LEU A 16 -27.50 4.69 -32.11
N ILE A 17 -26.64 4.16 -32.98
CA ILE A 17 -25.62 3.15 -32.60
C ILE A 17 -24.42 3.80 -31.89
N SER A 18 -24.15 5.09 -32.13
CA SER A 18 -23.01 5.81 -31.53
C SER A 18 -23.22 6.18 -30.07
N SER A 19 -24.40 5.99 -29.49
CA SER A 19 -24.69 6.34 -28.08
C SER A 19 -24.66 5.17 -27.11
N ALA A 20 -24.12 4.01 -27.51
CA ALA A 20 -23.76 2.97 -26.58
C ALA A 20 -22.53 3.45 -25.77
N SER A 21 -22.76 4.29 -24.77
CA SER A 21 -21.81 4.53 -23.70
C SER A 21 -21.51 3.20 -23.06
N GLU A 22 -20.34 2.64 -23.32
CA GLU A 22 -19.79 1.63 -22.44
C GLU A 22 -19.71 2.28 -21.06
N ASN A 23 -20.63 1.93 -20.18
CA ASN A 23 -20.44 2.10 -18.75
C ASN A 23 -19.23 1.26 -18.40
N SER A 24 -18.03 1.85 -18.50
CA SER A 24 -16.83 1.26 -17.93
C SER A 24 -17.14 1.11 -16.45
N ILE A 25 -17.43 -0.11 -16.02
CA ILE A 25 -17.44 -0.46 -14.60
C ILE A 25 -16.06 -0.07 -14.13
N GLN A 26 -15.98 1.06 -13.43
CA GLN A 26 -14.73 1.56 -12.90
C GLN A 26 -14.28 0.54 -11.85
N ASP A 27 -13.34 -0.31 -12.22
CA ASP A 27 -12.80 -1.32 -11.31
C ASP A 27 -12.32 -0.62 -10.05
N PHE A 28 -12.85 -1.03 -8.90
CA PHE A 28 -12.43 -0.54 -7.61
C PHE A 28 -10.99 -1.00 -7.36
N GLN A 29 -10.05 -0.12 -7.64
CA GLN A 29 -8.62 -0.36 -7.41
C GLN A 29 -7.92 0.94 -7.01
N GLY A 30 -6.84 0.81 -6.26
CA GLY A 30 -6.10 1.97 -5.80
C GLY A 30 -4.75 1.63 -5.18
N LYS A 31 -4.03 2.71 -4.84
CA LYS A 31 -2.80 2.66 -4.07
C LYS A 31 -2.90 3.63 -2.90
N ALA A 32 -2.53 3.18 -1.70
CA ALA A 32 -2.39 4.01 -0.53
C ALA A 32 -0.95 3.98 -0.03
N TYR A 33 -0.43 5.15 0.36
CA TYR A 33 0.93 5.31 0.85
C TYR A 33 0.90 5.57 2.34
N TYR A 34 1.71 4.82 3.09
CA TYR A 34 1.84 4.92 4.53
C TYR A 34 3.25 5.32 4.90
N PHE A 35 3.39 6.45 5.58
CA PHE A 35 4.67 6.92 6.08
C PHE A 35 4.85 6.48 7.52
N SER A 36 5.90 5.71 7.77
CA SER A 36 6.29 5.29 9.12
C SER A 36 7.52 6.05 9.55
N LYS A 37 7.45 6.66 10.73
CA LYS A 37 8.57 7.33 11.36
C LYS A 37 8.78 6.76 12.75
N SER A 38 9.93 6.13 12.95
CA SER A 38 10.35 5.61 14.25
C SER A 38 11.32 6.56 14.92
N THR A 39 11.23 6.68 16.23
CA THR A 39 12.18 7.46 17.03
C THR A 39 13.23 6.54 17.62
N LEU A 40 14.50 6.96 17.55
CA LEU A 40 15.59 6.25 18.17
C LEU A 40 15.68 6.64 19.66
N ASN A 41 15.32 5.71 20.53
CA ASN A 41 15.54 5.89 21.97
C ASN A 41 16.92 5.33 22.35
N LEU A 42 17.84 6.21 22.65
CA LEU A 42 19.22 5.85 23.01
C LEU A 42 19.41 5.50 24.49
N GLY A 43 18.37 5.63 25.28
CA GLY A 43 18.42 5.35 26.74
C GLY A 43 19.56 6.09 27.45
N SER A 44 20.16 5.43 28.41
CA SER A 44 21.29 5.94 29.19
C SER A 44 22.55 6.20 28.36
N TRP A 45 22.71 5.50 27.24
CA TRP A 45 23.82 5.73 26.32
C TRP A 45 23.72 7.08 25.61
N GLY A 46 22.52 7.48 25.24
CA GLY A 46 22.27 8.79 24.66
C GLY A 46 22.55 9.97 25.60
N ALA A 47 22.48 9.78 26.90
CA ALA A 47 22.81 10.81 27.90
C ALA A 47 24.29 11.22 27.87
N ARG A 48 25.17 10.36 27.38
CA ARG A 48 26.63 10.59 27.25
C ARG A 48 27.03 11.18 25.90
N MET A 49 26.10 11.34 24.98
CA MET A 49 26.34 11.87 23.63
C MET A 49 26.04 13.36 23.55
N SER A 50 26.90 14.09 22.83
CA SER A 50 26.59 15.48 22.47
C SER A 50 25.40 15.54 21.49
N GLU A 51 24.72 16.68 21.44
CA GLU A 51 23.61 16.90 20.49
C GLU A 51 24.05 16.75 19.02
N ALA A 52 25.28 17.15 18.71
CA ALA A 52 25.87 16.96 17.39
C ALA A 52 26.00 15.47 17.02
N GLN A 53 26.46 14.63 17.96
CA GLN A 53 26.58 13.18 17.78
C GLN A 53 25.20 12.52 17.62
N LYS A 54 24.20 12.93 18.42
CA LYS A 54 22.83 12.45 18.29
C LYS A 54 22.25 12.78 16.92
N LYS A 55 22.40 14.02 16.46
CA LYS A 55 21.93 14.47 15.14
C LYS A 55 22.62 13.71 14.01
N GLN A 56 23.93 13.50 14.10
CA GLN A 56 24.67 12.73 13.11
C GLN A 56 24.20 11.27 13.04
N MET A 57 23.94 10.64 14.20
CA MET A 57 23.41 9.28 14.27
C MET A 57 22.00 9.20 13.67
N GLN A 58 21.10 10.12 14.03
CA GLN A 58 19.76 10.18 13.45
C GLN A 58 19.80 10.34 11.93
N SER A 59 20.71 11.18 11.41
CA SER A 59 20.91 11.37 9.98
C SER A 59 21.36 10.08 9.28
N ARG A 60 22.30 9.35 9.87
CA ARG A 60 22.77 8.06 9.32
C ARG A 60 21.69 6.97 9.34
N LEU A 61 20.80 7.01 10.33
CA LEU A 61 19.74 6.02 10.50
C LEU A 61 18.40 6.46 9.86
N LYS A 62 18.36 7.63 9.23
CA LYS A 62 17.14 8.19 8.66
C LYS A 62 16.39 7.19 7.77
N ASN A 63 17.09 6.54 6.84
CA ASN A 63 16.48 5.58 5.91
C ASN A 63 15.95 4.31 6.61
N ARG A 64 16.42 4.01 7.82
CA ARG A 64 15.91 2.91 8.64
C ARG A 64 14.75 3.33 9.52
N LEU A 65 14.75 4.59 9.98
CA LEU A 65 13.73 5.14 10.87
C LEU A 65 12.52 5.68 10.10
N GLU A 66 12.71 6.08 8.85
CA GLU A 66 11.66 6.61 7.99
C GLU A 66 11.44 5.67 6.81
N LYS A 67 10.32 4.97 6.82
CA LYS A 67 9.93 3.99 5.79
C LYS A 67 8.62 4.41 5.14
N THR A 68 8.52 4.13 3.85
CA THR A 68 7.26 4.24 3.11
C THR A 68 6.77 2.85 2.79
N PHE A 69 5.48 2.62 3.01
CA PHE A 69 4.82 1.38 2.61
C PHE A 69 3.74 1.69 1.59
N ILE A 70 3.55 0.79 0.65
CA ILE A 70 2.55 0.89 -0.41
C ILE A 70 1.55 -0.24 -0.21
N LEU A 71 0.27 0.12 -0.11
CA LEU A 71 -0.85 -0.80 -0.22
C LEU A 71 -1.46 -0.64 -1.61
N SER A 72 -1.26 -1.62 -2.47
CA SER A 72 -1.96 -1.74 -3.74
C SER A 72 -3.15 -2.68 -3.56
N PHE A 73 -4.35 -2.27 -3.98
CA PHE A 73 -5.55 -3.04 -3.71
C PHE A 73 -6.56 -2.94 -4.85
N ASN A 74 -7.38 -3.97 -4.97
CA ASN A 74 -8.63 -4.00 -5.70
C ASN A 74 -9.74 -4.49 -4.77
N LYS A 75 -10.90 -4.87 -5.33
CA LYS A 75 -12.06 -5.33 -4.55
C LYS A 75 -11.78 -6.60 -3.74
N ASP A 76 -11.00 -7.53 -4.28
CA ASP A 76 -10.82 -8.87 -3.72
C ASP A 76 -9.42 -9.09 -3.13
N GLU A 77 -8.43 -8.33 -3.60
CA GLU A 77 -7.03 -8.58 -3.32
C GLU A 77 -6.26 -7.32 -2.89
N SER A 78 -5.23 -7.51 -2.12
CA SER A 78 -4.29 -6.43 -1.78
C SER A 78 -2.87 -6.94 -1.58
N ILE A 79 -1.91 -6.06 -1.90
CA ILE A 79 -0.49 -6.26 -1.65
C ILE A 79 -0.01 -5.08 -0.82
N PHE A 80 0.63 -5.38 0.30
CA PHE A 80 1.29 -4.41 1.16
C PHE A 80 2.78 -4.71 1.19
N GLU A 81 3.59 -3.72 0.82
CA GLU A 81 5.04 -3.87 0.73
C GLU A 81 5.76 -2.58 1.10
N GLU A 82 7.02 -2.68 1.51
CA GLU A 82 7.90 -1.52 1.71
C GLU A 82 8.33 -0.99 0.34
N GLU A 83 8.28 0.33 0.16
CA GLU A 83 8.79 1.00 -1.03
C GLU A 83 10.31 0.89 -1.09
N GLU A 84 10.84 0.26 -2.11
CA GLU A 84 12.29 0.17 -2.32
C GLU A 84 12.85 1.54 -2.69
N LYS A 85 13.70 2.08 -1.82
CA LYS A 85 14.45 3.31 -2.13
C LYS A 85 15.74 2.91 -2.87
N VAL A 86 15.91 3.43 -4.06
CA VAL A 86 17.07 3.17 -4.94
C VAL A 86 18.39 3.75 -4.38
N ASP A 87 18.33 4.56 -3.35
CA ASP A 87 19.48 5.26 -2.75
C ASP A 87 20.35 4.41 -1.81
N ALA A 88 20.26 3.11 -1.86
CA ALA A 88 21.08 2.23 -1.05
C ALA A 88 22.53 2.12 -1.58
N ILE A 89 23.26 3.23 -1.62
CA ILE A 89 24.73 3.23 -1.78
C ILE A 89 25.45 2.78 -0.49
N SER A 90 24.75 2.28 0.47
CA SER A 90 25.42 1.64 1.61
C SER A 90 24.99 0.20 1.67
N GLY A 91 25.90 -0.71 1.40
CA GLY A 91 25.76 -2.16 1.66
C GLY A 91 25.56 -2.49 3.13
N ALA A 92 24.85 -1.65 3.85
CA ALA A 92 24.34 -1.90 5.17
C ALA A 92 23.09 -2.77 4.99
N THR A 93 23.31 -4.07 4.98
CA THR A 93 22.26 -5.07 5.16
C THR A 93 21.36 -4.61 6.30
N ASP A 94 20.04 -4.63 6.07
CA ASP A 94 18.97 -4.28 7.04
C ASP A 94 19.00 -5.13 8.33
N SER A 95 20.03 -5.93 8.48
CA SER A 95 20.20 -6.95 9.50
C SER A 95 20.66 -6.44 10.87
N TRP A 96 20.91 -5.13 11.05
CA TRP A 96 21.37 -4.65 12.35
C TRP A 96 20.19 -4.39 13.29
N GLY A 97 19.92 -5.34 14.17
CA GLY A 97 19.03 -5.15 15.32
C GLY A 97 17.65 -5.77 15.21
N SER A 98 17.22 -6.33 14.08
CA SER A 98 16.01 -7.13 14.06
C SER A 98 16.28 -8.52 13.52
N ASN A 99 16.14 -9.52 14.38
CA ASN A 99 16.16 -10.92 13.98
C ASN A 99 14.90 -11.33 13.20
N PHE A 100 14.01 -10.38 12.96
CA PHE A 100 12.74 -10.58 12.31
C PHE A 100 12.40 -9.37 11.42
N SER A 101 12.15 -9.61 10.14
CA SER A 101 11.66 -8.63 9.18
C SER A 101 10.37 -9.11 8.53
N ARG A 102 9.36 -8.24 8.51
CA ARG A 102 8.14 -8.47 7.73
C ARG A 102 8.37 -7.94 6.32
N GLY A 103 8.29 -8.86 5.35
CA GLY A 103 8.33 -8.52 3.95
C GLY A 103 6.94 -8.27 3.37
N LYS A 104 6.85 -8.46 2.06
CA LYS A 104 5.62 -8.32 1.28
C LYS A 104 4.49 -9.20 1.83
N GLN A 105 3.30 -8.61 1.94
CA GLN A 105 2.08 -9.27 2.38
C GLN A 105 1.03 -9.22 1.27
N TYR A 106 0.51 -10.37 0.88
CA TYR A 106 -0.63 -10.52 -0.03
C TYR A 106 -1.85 -11.01 0.74
N LYS A 107 -3.01 -10.41 0.47
CA LYS A 107 -4.31 -10.82 1.01
C LYS A 107 -5.29 -11.01 -0.13
N ASN A 108 -6.09 -12.08 -0.04
CA ASN A 108 -7.26 -12.29 -0.88
C ASN A 108 -8.47 -12.54 0.01
N VAL A 109 -9.42 -11.60 0.00
CA VAL A 109 -10.61 -11.67 0.88
C VAL A 109 -11.62 -12.69 0.39
N LYS A 110 -11.67 -12.97 -0.92
CA LYS A 110 -12.58 -13.92 -1.52
C LYS A 110 -12.15 -15.37 -1.22
N GLU A 111 -10.85 -15.62 -1.23
CA GLU A 111 -10.27 -16.93 -0.94
C GLU A 111 -9.94 -17.15 0.54
N ASN A 112 -10.18 -16.14 1.40
CA ASN A 112 -9.79 -16.15 2.81
C ASN A 112 -8.30 -16.47 3.01
N LYS A 113 -7.43 -15.83 2.23
CA LYS A 113 -6.02 -16.21 2.12
C LYS A 113 -5.10 -15.05 2.47
N LEU A 114 -4.11 -15.35 3.28
CA LEU A 114 -2.99 -14.50 3.65
C LEU A 114 -1.69 -15.17 3.25
N ILE A 115 -0.84 -14.46 2.51
CA ILE A 115 0.53 -14.90 2.22
C ILE A 115 1.47 -13.79 2.64
N GLN A 116 2.47 -14.11 3.45
CA GLN A 116 3.42 -13.14 3.95
C GLN A 116 4.85 -13.66 3.81
N ALA A 117 5.72 -12.87 3.18
CA ALA A 117 7.15 -13.09 3.25
C ALA A 117 7.66 -12.64 4.62
N GLN A 118 8.48 -13.47 5.26
CA GLN A 118 9.10 -13.17 6.55
C GLN A 118 10.57 -13.57 6.50
N GLU A 119 11.40 -12.77 7.11
CA GLU A 119 12.80 -13.11 7.30
C GLU A 119 13.09 -13.27 8.79
N PHE A 120 13.69 -14.38 9.15
CA PHE A 120 14.04 -14.72 10.52
C PHE A 120 15.46 -15.29 10.54
N TYR A 121 16.37 -14.62 11.25
CA TYR A 121 17.79 -14.97 11.29
C TYR A 121 18.42 -15.17 9.91
N GLY A 122 18.13 -14.28 8.95
CA GLY A 122 18.67 -14.34 7.58
C GLY A 122 18.04 -15.43 6.69
N LYS A 123 17.06 -16.17 7.20
CA LYS A 123 16.31 -17.17 6.42
C LYS A 123 14.94 -16.59 6.02
N ARG A 124 14.61 -16.73 4.75
CA ARG A 124 13.32 -16.26 4.20
C ARG A 124 12.29 -17.39 4.22
N PHE A 125 11.11 -17.06 4.70
CA PHE A 125 9.97 -17.95 4.79
C PHE A 125 8.77 -17.32 4.07
N LEU A 126 7.98 -18.17 3.44
CA LEU A 126 6.68 -17.80 2.91
C LEU A 126 5.62 -18.43 3.81
N VAL A 127 5.01 -17.60 4.64
CA VAL A 127 3.96 -18.01 5.56
C VAL A 127 2.63 -17.89 4.82
N LYS A 128 1.84 -18.98 4.82
CA LYS A 128 0.49 -19.03 4.31
C LYS A 128 -0.46 -19.22 5.49
N ASP A 129 -1.49 -18.41 5.57
CA ASP A 129 -2.46 -18.40 6.66
C ASP A 129 -3.83 -17.97 6.14
N GLU A 130 -4.83 -18.05 6.98
CA GLU A 130 -6.15 -17.48 6.75
C GLU A 130 -6.20 -16.03 7.21
N LEU A 131 -7.17 -15.27 6.71
CA LEU A 131 -7.41 -13.93 7.17
C LEU A 131 -7.94 -13.92 8.60
N GLN A 132 -7.44 -12.99 9.41
CA GLN A 132 -7.90 -12.81 10.76
C GLN A 132 -9.38 -12.41 10.79
N ASN A 133 -10.21 -13.17 11.46
CA ASN A 133 -11.63 -12.85 11.64
C ASN A 133 -11.78 -11.78 12.71
N ILE A 134 -11.88 -10.52 12.29
CA ILE A 134 -12.04 -9.36 13.18
C ILE A 134 -13.52 -9.12 13.40
N LYS A 135 -13.99 -9.26 14.65
CA LYS A 135 -15.35 -8.94 15.03
C LYS A 135 -15.48 -7.44 15.33
N TRP A 136 -16.01 -6.70 14.38
CA TRP A 136 -16.28 -5.28 14.54
C TRP A 136 -17.54 -5.05 15.37
N LYS A 137 -17.48 -4.07 16.26
CA LYS A 137 -18.66 -3.55 16.98
C LYS A 137 -18.84 -2.09 16.62
N MET A 138 -20.07 -1.70 16.34
CA MET A 138 -20.41 -0.29 16.19
C MET A 138 -20.28 0.42 17.55
N ALA A 139 -19.60 1.55 17.57
CA ALA A 139 -19.53 2.47 18.71
C ALA A 139 -20.35 3.74 18.40
N SER A 140 -20.82 4.42 19.42
CA SER A 140 -21.53 5.69 19.27
C SER A 140 -20.59 6.89 19.03
N GLU A 141 -19.31 6.69 19.21
CA GLU A 141 -18.29 7.73 19.00
C GLU A 141 -17.96 7.87 17.53
N SER A 142 -17.91 9.10 17.06
CA SER A 142 -17.46 9.46 15.70
C SER A 142 -16.24 10.37 15.76
N LYS A 143 -15.35 10.22 14.80
CA LYS A 143 -14.16 11.08 14.66
C LYS A 143 -14.07 11.59 13.24
N GLN A 144 -13.96 12.90 13.10
CA GLN A 144 -13.71 13.48 11.79
C GLN A 144 -12.25 13.26 11.35
N ILE A 145 -12.06 12.72 10.15
CA ILE A 145 -10.76 12.53 9.52
C ILE A 145 -10.80 13.22 8.15
N GLY A 146 -10.13 14.36 8.04
CA GLY A 146 -10.20 15.20 6.84
C GLY A 146 -11.63 15.70 6.58
N LYS A 147 -12.21 15.32 5.44
CA LYS A 147 -13.59 15.67 5.02
C LYS A 147 -14.64 14.61 5.43
N TYR A 148 -14.23 13.51 6.03
CA TYR A 148 -15.10 12.36 6.38
C TYR A 148 -15.34 12.32 7.89
N MET A 149 -16.58 11.94 8.26
CA MET A 149 -16.99 11.73 9.63
C MET A 149 -17.26 10.25 9.90
#